data_a6c36e1758c8faabf1c71cf015987c05
#
_entry.id   a6c36e1758c8faabf1c71cf015987c05
#
_cell.length_a   1.000
_cell.length_b   1.000
_cell.length_c   1.000
_cell.angle_alpha   90.00
_cell.angle_beta   90.00
_cell.angle_gamma   90.00
#
_symmetry.space_group_name_H-M   'P 1'
#
loop_
_entity.id
_entity.type
_entity.pdbx_description
1 polymer ?
#
loop_
_entity_poly.entity_id
_entity_poly.type
_entity_poly.pdbx_seq_one_letter_code
_entity_poly.pdbx_strand_id
1 'polypeptide(L)'
;MSWNKEKDIFALMVGHGRSLDGTWDCGCVYGKYTEAGLMLDITTVAVKWLRKSGVKVITDADDANNRNMKASVAWANNRKAKYYMSVHCDYKDATAGVAPLYKSASGRKMAEKIGKKVANLMGMTWKGAFRRTDLFELNATDMPAVIFETGSIKADLKYLKDAKAYGKALAKAICAFIGVDFYVSNRVKLLRKTAVIVAYMNKHHFTYTPSWRNCGMTWAAAKRIKKSNCSCMVSYAMQECGFLKPGQIFWCNGEKVTCKGAGCKKQLLSVADILHPNRIPKNAKLKKGDITGTKNNAHTQVFAGWNKNKQPVWYSWAPTDVGKREPRHKASYDSKKVNTIIRL
;
A
#
# COMPACT_ATOMS: atom_id res chain seq x y z
N MET A 1 -23.21 0.25 7.45
CA MET A 1 -22.98 1.70 7.30
C MET A 1 -21.71 1.89 6.48
N SER A 2 -21.73 2.75 5.46
CA SER A 2 -20.56 3.10 4.66
C SER A 2 -19.59 3.99 5.47
N TRP A 3 -18.30 3.91 5.20
CA TRP A 3 -17.27 4.78 5.78
C TRP A 3 -17.26 6.14 5.08
N ASN A 4 -17.34 7.21 5.85
CA ASN A 4 -17.17 8.58 5.34
C ASN A 4 -15.77 9.08 5.71
N LYS A 5 -14.91 9.29 4.72
CA LYS A 5 -13.51 9.71 4.90
C LYS A 5 -13.38 11.08 5.59
N GLU A 6 -14.36 11.95 5.42
CA GLU A 6 -14.32 13.31 5.97
C GLU A 6 -14.79 13.40 7.42
N LYS A 7 -15.62 12.45 7.87
CA LYS A 7 -16.26 12.52 9.19
C LYS A 7 -15.83 11.39 10.12
N ASP A 8 -15.72 10.16 9.60
CA ASP A 8 -15.54 8.98 10.43
C ASP A 8 -14.10 8.86 10.96
N ILE A 9 -13.99 8.47 12.22
CA ILE A 9 -12.72 8.27 12.93
C ILE A 9 -12.62 6.80 13.34
N PHE A 10 -11.44 6.21 13.15
CA PHE A 10 -11.09 4.90 13.69
C PHE A 10 -10.21 5.10 14.93
N ALA A 11 -10.64 4.62 16.09
CA ALA A 11 -9.83 4.59 17.29
C ALA A 11 -9.01 3.29 17.31
N LEU A 12 -7.69 3.40 17.16
CA LEU A 12 -6.77 2.26 17.19
C LEU A 12 -5.78 2.47 18.34
N MET A 13 -5.96 1.71 19.43
CA MET A 13 -5.24 1.89 20.69
C MET A 13 -4.26 0.74 20.92
N VAL A 14 -3.23 1.03 21.72
CA VAL A 14 -2.26 0.03 22.18
C VAL A 14 -2.80 -0.64 23.43
N GLY A 15 -2.74 -1.96 23.48
CA GLY A 15 -3.02 -2.70 24.71
C GLY A 15 -1.88 -2.55 25.72
N HIS A 16 -2.24 -2.44 26.98
CA HIS A 16 -1.33 -2.22 28.10
C HIS A 16 -0.56 -0.89 28.04
N GLY A 17 0.26 -0.61 29.04
CA GLY A 17 1.00 0.63 29.17
C GLY A 17 0.83 1.27 30.55
N ARG A 18 0.20 2.44 30.67
CA ARG A 18 -0.03 3.05 31.97
C ARG A 18 -1.32 2.57 32.62
N SER A 19 -1.19 2.04 33.83
CA SER A 19 -2.33 1.74 34.71
C SER A 19 -2.98 3.02 35.26
N LEU A 20 -4.13 2.89 35.94
CA LEU A 20 -4.88 4.05 36.49
C LEU A 20 -4.10 4.83 37.52
N ASP A 21 -3.23 4.16 38.27
CA ASP A 21 -2.34 4.75 39.29
C ASP A 21 -1.06 5.36 38.69
N GLY A 22 -0.90 5.29 37.33
CA GLY A 22 0.26 5.80 36.63
C GLY A 22 1.43 4.82 36.54
N THR A 23 1.36 3.67 37.18
CA THR A 23 2.39 2.62 37.04
C THR A 23 2.41 2.04 35.64
N TRP A 24 3.55 1.43 35.27
CA TRP A 24 3.69 0.80 33.97
C TRP A 24 3.21 -0.64 34.01
N ASP A 25 2.19 -0.95 33.20
CA ASP A 25 1.71 -2.30 32.95
C ASP A 25 2.27 -2.79 31.61
N CYS A 26 3.21 -3.73 31.68
CA CYS A 26 3.84 -4.27 30.48
C CYS A 26 3.00 -5.34 29.76
N GLY A 27 1.88 -5.75 30.32
CA GLY A 27 1.11 -6.88 29.84
C GLY A 27 1.86 -8.22 30.00
N CYS A 28 1.57 -9.19 29.17
CA CYS A 28 2.26 -10.46 29.21
C CYS A 28 3.73 -10.34 28.73
N VAL A 29 4.60 -11.26 29.22
CA VAL A 29 6.05 -11.23 28.98
C VAL A 29 6.54 -12.57 28.49
N TYR A 30 7.46 -12.55 27.51
CA TYR A 30 8.21 -13.70 27.08
C TYR A 30 9.65 -13.31 26.70
N GLY A 31 10.62 -13.81 27.48
CA GLY A 31 12.03 -13.41 27.38
C GLY A 31 12.17 -11.90 27.60
N LYS A 32 12.76 -11.20 26.64
CA LYS A 32 12.93 -9.73 26.68
C LYS A 32 11.74 -8.95 26.08
N TYR A 33 10.73 -9.63 25.60
CA TYR A 33 9.59 -9.01 24.91
C TYR A 33 8.42 -8.82 25.88
N THR A 34 7.81 -7.66 25.80
CA THR A 34 6.59 -7.32 26.54
C THR A 34 5.45 -7.07 25.55
N GLU A 35 4.23 -7.35 25.96
CA GLU A 35 3.05 -7.08 25.15
C GLU A 35 2.96 -5.60 24.80
N ALA A 36 3.03 -4.71 25.79
CA ALA A 36 2.99 -3.25 25.56
C ALA A 36 4.00 -2.80 24.50
N GLY A 37 5.23 -3.30 24.53
CA GLY A 37 6.27 -2.94 23.57
C GLY A 37 5.97 -3.45 22.14
N LEU A 38 5.64 -4.75 22.02
CA LEU A 38 5.30 -5.34 20.71
C LEU A 38 4.06 -4.70 20.08
N MET A 39 3.03 -4.44 20.88
CA MET A 39 1.78 -3.85 20.38
C MET A 39 1.96 -2.38 20.03
N LEU A 40 2.80 -1.63 20.74
CA LEU A 40 3.17 -0.27 20.39
C LEU A 40 3.81 -0.23 18.99
N ASP A 41 4.79 -1.10 18.73
CA ASP A 41 5.48 -1.16 17.45
C ASP A 41 4.51 -1.51 16.30
N ILE A 42 3.66 -2.52 16.48
CA ILE A 42 2.67 -2.96 15.49
C ILE A 42 1.65 -1.84 15.22
N THR A 43 1.12 -1.23 16.28
CA THR A 43 0.10 -0.17 16.18
C THR A 43 0.65 1.06 15.50
N THR A 44 1.85 1.50 15.84
CA THR A 44 2.55 2.63 15.20
C THR A 44 2.66 2.43 13.69
N VAL A 45 3.06 1.23 13.26
CA VAL A 45 3.14 0.91 11.82
C VAL A 45 1.76 0.89 11.18
N ALA A 46 0.77 0.30 11.85
CA ALA A 46 -0.60 0.23 11.32
C ALA A 46 -1.19 1.65 11.14
N VAL A 47 -1.07 2.51 12.13
CA VAL A 47 -1.52 3.92 12.09
C VAL A 47 -0.87 4.67 10.93
N LYS A 48 0.44 4.54 10.74
CA LYS A 48 1.16 5.14 9.63
C LYS A 48 0.56 4.77 8.27
N TRP A 49 0.19 3.50 8.08
CA TRP A 49 -0.40 3.02 6.82
C TRP A 49 -1.86 3.42 6.67
N LEU A 50 -2.64 3.43 7.75
CA LEU A 50 -4.03 3.90 7.75
C LEU A 50 -4.10 5.38 7.36
N ARG A 51 -3.30 6.24 8.01
CA ARG A 51 -3.22 7.67 7.67
C ARG A 51 -2.80 7.90 6.23
N LYS A 52 -1.81 7.15 5.71
CA LYS A 52 -1.44 7.19 4.29
C LYS A 52 -2.58 6.77 3.36
N SER A 53 -3.49 5.93 3.84
CA SER A 53 -4.67 5.49 3.09
C SER A 53 -5.84 6.48 3.18
N GLY A 54 -5.66 7.60 3.89
CA GLY A 54 -6.67 8.64 4.08
C GLY A 54 -7.70 8.29 5.17
N VAL A 55 -7.37 7.38 6.09
CA VAL A 55 -8.20 7.08 7.26
C VAL A 55 -7.85 8.03 8.39
N LYS A 56 -8.85 8.71 8.96
CA LYS A 56 -8.68 9.49 10.19
C LYS A 56 -8.55 8.52 11.37
N VAL A 57 -7.40 8.56 12.04
CA VAL A 57 -7.09 7.68 13.17
C VAL A 57 -6.74 8.50 14.39
N ILE A 58 -7.37 8.18 15.54
CA ILE A 58 -6.89 8.56 16.85
C ILE A 58 -6.21 7.36 17.49
N THR A 59 -5.10 7.60 18.18
CA THR A 59 -4.27 6.56 18.79
C THR A 59 -3.40 7.12 19.89
N ASP A 60 -3.16 6.32 20.91
CA ASP A 60 -2.19 6.59 21.97
C ASP A 60 -0.76 6.14 21.60
N ALA A 61 -0.59 5.47 20.46
CA ALA A 61 0.73 5.08 19.94
C ALA A 61 1.57 6.27 19.46
N ASP A 62 0.98 7.44 19.18
CA ASP A 62 1.72 8.61 18.68
C ASP A 62 2.73 9.15 19.69
N ASP A 63 2.40 9.09 20.98
CA ASP A 63 3.21 9.66 22.05
C ASP A 63 4.20 8.64 22.64
N ALA A 64 4.23 7.41 22.13
CA ALA A 64 4.97 6.26 22.68
C ALA A 64 4.70 6.04 24.18
N ASN A 65 3.58 6.55 24.67
CA ASN A 65 3.20 6.65 26.06
C ASN A 65 1.76 6.16 26.22
N ASN A 66 1.59 4.87 26.02
CA ASN A 66 0.29 4.21 26.01
C ASN A 66 -0.59 4.75 27.13
N ARG A 67 -1.75 5.25 26.80
CA ARG A 67 -2.73 5.73 27.78
C ARG A 67 -3.30 4.56 28.55
N ASN A 68 -3.78 4.82 29.76
CA ASN A 68 -4.56 3.78 30.42
C ASN A 68 -5.87 3.53 29.66
N MET A 69 -6.36 2.32 29.78
CA MET A 69 -7.54 1.79 29.10
C MET A 69 -8.78 2.70 29.26
N LYS A 70 -9.03 3.26 30.49
CA LYS A 70 -10.19 4.14 30.72
C LYS A 70 -10.04 5.47 29.97
N ALA A 71 -8.84 6.06 29.96
CA ALA A 71 -8.57 7.30 29.23
C ALA A 71 -8.71 7.10 27.72
N SER A 72 -8.23 5.98 27.16
CA SER A 72 -8.36 5.64 25.74
C SER A 72 -9.82 5.45 25.31
N VAL A 73 -10.62 4.75 26.11
CA VAL A 73 -12.06 4.59 25.88
C VAL A 73 -12.79 5.93 25.96
N ALA A 74 -12.56 6.71 27.02
CA ALA A 74 -13.18 8.04 27.17
C ALA A 74 -12.81 8.96 25.98
N TRP A 75 -11.57 8.92 25.54
CA TRP A 75 -11.13 9.71 24.37
C TRP A 75 -11.85 9.29 23.10
N ALA A 76 -11.98 7.99 22.83
CA ALA A 76 -12.71 7.48 21.68
C ALA A 76 -14.19 7.87 21.69
N ASN A 77 -14.87 7.76 22.84
CA ASN A 77 -16.26 8.16 23.04
C ASN A 77 -16.44 9.68 22.81
N ASN A 78 -15.62 10.52 23.44
CA ASN A 78 -15.65 11.97 23.29
C ASN A 78 -15.42 12.43 21.84
N ARG A 79 -14.59 11.70 21.09
CA ARG A 79 -14.33 11.97 19.68
C ARG A 79 -15.37 11.34 18.75
N LYS A 80 -16.37 10.64 19.30
CA LYS A 80 -17.41 9.95 18.55
C LYS A 80 -16.82 9.05 17.47
N ALA A 81 -15.79 8.28 17.84
CA ALA A 81 -15.17 7.34 16.92
C ALA A 81 -16.21 6.34 16.37
N LYS A 82 -16.10 5.98 15.12
CA LYS A 82 -17.03 5.04 14.50
C LYS A 82 -16.74 3.58 14.83
N TYR A 83 -15.47 3.28 15.09
CA TYR A 83 -14.97 1.98 15.51
C TYR A 83 -13.85 2.15 16.52
N TYR A 84 -13.76 1.20 17.45
CA TYR A 84 -12.71 1.11 18.45
C TYR A 84 -11.99 -0.23 18.33
N MET A 85 -10.68 -0.23 18.41
CA MET A 85 -9.86 -1.44 18.48
C MET A 85 -8.66 -1.18 19.39
N SER A 86 -8.48 -2.01 20.41
CA SER A 86 -7.22 -2.13 21.15
C SER A 86 -6.44 -3.33 20.63
N VAL A 87 -5.13 -3.19 20.50
CA VAL A 87 -4.23 -4.21 19.95
C VAL A 87 -3.50 -4.87 21.09
N HIS A 88 -3.72 -6.18 21.25
CA HIS A 88 -3.21 -7.03 22.32
C HIS A 88 -2.48 -8.23 21.77
N CYS A 89 -1.76 -8.97 22.58
CA CYS A 89 -1.35 -10.34 22.31
C CYS A 89 -1.62 -11.23 23.51
N ASP A 90 -1.94 -12.49 23.21
CA ASP A 90 -2.28 -13.49 24.21
C ASP A 90 -1.03 -13.99 24.96
N TYR A 91 -1.24 -14.51 26.17
CA TYR A 91 -0.16 -14.94 27.07
C TYR A 91 0.71 -16.08 26.50
N LYS A 92 1.83 -16.36 27.18
CA LYS A 92 2.89 -17.28 26.69
C LYS A 92 2.42 -18.71 26.43
N ASP A 93 1.46 -19.21 27.22
CA ASP A 93 0.98 -20.60 27.11
C ASP A 93 -0.31 -20.70 26.28
N ALA A 94 -0.77 -19.60 25.71
CA ALA A 94 -1.88 -19.60 24.76
C ALA A 94 -1.48 -20.28 23.45
N THR A 95 -2.46 -20.92 22.81
CA THR A 95 -2.26 -21.53 21.50
C THR A 95 -2.04 -20.47 20.42
N ALA A 96 -1.22 -20.79 19.41
CA ALA A 96 -0.93 -19.89 18.32
C ALA A 96 -2.17 -19.48 17.52
N GLY A 97 -2.17 -18.24 17.04
CA GLY A 97 -3.16 -17.73 16.09
C GLY A 97 -3.91 -16.48 16.54
N VAL A 98 -4.50 -15.80 15.58
CA VAL A 98 -5.28 -14.57 15.75
C VAL A 98 -6.65 -14.89 16.36
N ALA A 99 -7.02 -14.21 17.45
CA ALA A 99 -8.20 -14.53 18.27
C ALA A 99 -8.94 -13.28 18.82
N PRO A 100 -9.47 -12.38 17.98
CA PRO A 100 -10.07 -11.15 18.45
C PRO A 100 -11.32 -11.38 19.32
N LEU A 101 -11.50 -10.49 20.31
CA LEU A 101 -12.59 -10.50 21.27
C LEU A 101 -13.60 -9.41 20.93
N TYR A 102 -14.89 -9.69 21.12
CA TYR A 102 -15.97 -8.75 20.84
C TYR A 102 -17.14 -8.93 21.82
N LYS A 103 -18.04 -7.92 21.90
CA LYS A 103 -19.30 -8.02 22.65
C LYS A 103 -20.53 -7.95 21.74
N SER A 104 -20.60 -6.96 20.88
CA SER A 104 -21.78 -6.67 20.04
C SER A 104 -21.74 -7.40 18.69
N ALA A 105 -22.90 -7.52 18.03
CA ALA A 105 -22.99 -8.08 16.68
C ALA A 105 -22.14 -7.32 15.64
N SER A 106 -22.06 -5.99 15.76
CA SER A 106 -21.20 -5.15 14.91
C SER A 106 -19.72 -5.36 15.22
N GLY A 107 -19.36 -5.52 16.51
CA GLY A 107 -18.02 -5.90 16.94
C GLY A 107 -17.63 -7.27 16.40
N ARG A 108 -18.53 -8.26 16.43
CA ARG A 108 -18.32 -9.58 15.81
C ARG A 108 -17.95 -9.49 14.33
N LYS A 109 -18.74 -8.73 13.57
CA LYS A 109 -18.49 -8.54 12.13
C LYS A 109 -17.12 -7.92 11.87
N MET A 110 -16.71 -6.96 12.70
CA MET A 110 -15.40 -6.31 12.65
C MET A 110 -14.28 -7.30 12.98
N ALA A 111 -14.39 -8.02 14.10
CA ALA A 111 -13.45 -9.02 14.58
C ALA A 111 -13.20 -10.12 13.55
N GLU A 112 -14.27 -10.73 13.01
CA GLU A 112 -14.17 -11.78 12.01
C GLU A 112 -13.52 -11.31 10.70
N LYS A 113 -13.97 -10.17 10.16
CA LYS A 113 -13.44 -9.67 8.88
C LYS A 113 -11.98 -9.25 8.96
N ILE A 114 -11.63 -8.51 10.02
CA ILE A 114 -10.25 -8.03 10.21
C ILE A 114 -9.36 -9.21 10.60
N GLY A 115 -9.76 -10.04 11.57
CA GLY A 115 -8.95 -11.15 12.07
C GLY A 115 -8.63 -12.19 10.99
N LYS A 116 -9.64 -12.67 10.26
CA LYS A 116 -9.42 -13.58 9.12
C LYS A 116 -8.47 -12.99 8.07
N LYS A 117 -8.62 -11.69 7.78
CA LYS A 117 -7.76 -11.02 6.79
C LYS A 117 -6.32 -10.90 7.28
N VAL A 118 -6.10 -10.57 8.56
CA VAL A 118 -4.76 -10.50 9.17
C VAL A 118 -4.13 -11.89 9.17
N ALA A 119 -4.83 -12.90 9.68
CA ALA A 119 -4.35 -14.28 9.72
C ALA A 119 -3.88 -14.75 8.33
N ASN A 120 -4.70 -14.53 7.30
CA ASN A 120 -4.35 -14.87 5.91
C ASN A 120 -3.12 -14.08 5.40
N LEU A 121 -3.06 -12.76 5.64
CA LEU A 121 -1.95 -11.94 5.16
C LEU A 121 -0.61 -12.27 5.83
N MET A 122 -0.66 -12.76 7.07
CA MET A 122 0.52 -13.13 7.86
C MET A 122 0.88 -14.62 7.75
N GLY A 123 0.01 -15.45 7.19
CA GLY A 123 0.18 -16.91 7.20
C GLY A 123 0.04 -17.50 8.60
N MET A 124 -0.82 -16.90 9.43
CA MET A 124 -1.10 -17.33 10.81
C MET A 124 -2.40 -18.13 10.89
N THR A 125 -2.55 -18.89 11.94
CA THR A 125 -3.81 -19.59 12.25
C THR A 125 -4.89 -18.58 12.60
N TRP A 126 -6.09 -18.77 12.04
CA TRP A 126 -7.31 -18.10 12.46
C TRP A 126 -8.02 -18.95 13.51
N LYS A 127 -8.04 -18.52 14.77
CA LYS A 127 -8.67 -19.25 15.89
C LYS A 127 -10.18 -19.01 16.00
N GLY A 128 -10.67 -17.95 15.42
CA GLY A 128 -12.04 -17.49 15.59
C GLY A 128 -12.12 -16.11 16.23
N ALA A 129 -13.34 -15.57 16.32
CA ALA A 129 -13.65 -14.40 17.11
C ALA A 129 -14.49 -14.84 18.32
N PHE A 130 -14.17 -14.36 19.52
CA PHE A 130 -14.75 -14.82 20.75
C PHE A 130 -15.58 -13.74 21.44
N ARG A 131 -16.79 -14.09 21.86
CA ARG A 131 -17.65 -13.15 22.57
C ARG A 131 -17.22 -13.04 24.05
N ARG A 132 -17.03 -11.80 24.51
CA ARG A 132 -16.74 -11.47 25.92
C ARG A 132 -17.68 -10.35 26.38
N THR A 133 -18.20 -10.48 27.59
CA THR A 133 -19.14 -9.52 28.18
C THR A 133 -18.64 -8.90 29.47
N ASP A 134 -17.49 -9.32 29.93
CA ASP A 134 -16.83 -8.96 31.18
C ASP A 134 -15.69 -7.94 31.03
N LEU A 135 -15.28 -7.63 29.79
CA LEU A 135 -14.13 -6.75 29.54
C LEU A 135 -14.57 -5.28 29.46
N PHE A 136 -13.86 -4.42 30.20
CA PHE A 136 -14.17 -3.00 30.34
C PHE A 136 -14.25 -2.30 28.99
N GLU A 137 -13.26 -2.43 28.11
CA GLU A 137 -13.21 -1.73 26.83
C GLU A 137 -14.40 -2.08 25.93
N LEU A 138 -14.83 -3.34 25.96
CA LEU A 138 -15.99 -3.79 25.18
C LEU A 138 -17.33 -3.35 25.77
N ASN A 139 -17.35 -3.00 27.06
CA ASN A 139 -18.54 -2.55 27.79
C ASN A 139 -18.70 -1.03 27.83
N ALA A 140 -17.59 -0.29 27.91
CA ALA A 140 -17.58 1.14 28.13
C ALA A 140 -17.44 1.97 26.83
N THR A 141 -17.27 1.33 25.68
CA THR A 141 -17.23 2.00 24.37
C THR A 141 -18.64 2.18 23.80
N ASP A 142 -18.94 3.38 23.28
CA ASP A 142 -20.23 3.72 22.65
C ASP A 142 -20.37 3.18 21.21
N MET A 143 -19.29 2.74 20.61
CA MET A 143 -19.22 2.27 19.24
C MET A 143 -18.87 0.77 19.18
N PRO A 144 -19.00 0.11 18.01
CA PRO A 144 -18.49 -1.25 17.84
C PRO A 144 -17.02 -1.35 18.19
N ALA A 145 -16.70 -2.25 19.16
CA ALA A 145 -15.37 -2.39 19.72
C ALA A 145 -14.85 -3.84 19.59
N VAL A 146 -13.52 -3.95 19.46
CA VAL A 146 -12.77 -5.20 19.39
C VAL A 146 -11.49 -5.07 20.20
N ILE A 147 -11.21 -6.05 21.05
CA ILE A 147 -9.88 -6.31 21.59
C ILE A 147 -9.23 -7.31 20.64
N PHE A 148 -8.16 -6.87 19.97
CA PHE A 148 -7.57 -7.63 18.87
C PHE A 148 -6.35 -8.41 19.35
N GLU A 149 -6.58 -9.67 19.79
CA GLU A 149 -5.52 -10.61 20.13
C GLU A 149 -4.77 -11.04 18.88
N THR A 150 -3.55 -10.52 18.73
CA THR A 150 -2.71 -10.67 17.54
C THR A 150 -2.10 -12.06 17.41
N GLY A 151 -2.04 -12.82 18.50
CA GLY A 151 -1.44 -14.14 18.64
C GLY A 151 -0.79 -14.32 20.00
N SER A 152 -0.27 -15.51 20.31
CA SER A 152 0.46 -15.78 21.57
C SER A 152 1.84 -15.11 21.55
N ILE A 153 2.21 -14.43 22.64
CA ILE A 153 3.53 -13.78 22.77
C ILE A 153 4.71 -14.75 22.60
N LYS A 154 4.52 -16.04 22.89
CA LYS A 154 5.54 -17.09 22.72
C LYS A 154 5.39 -17.81 21.37
N ALA A 155 4.21 -18.40 21.12
CA ALA A 155 4.02 -19.26 19.97
C ALA A 155 4.06 -18.50 18.63
N ASP A 156 3.61 -17.23 18.63
CA ASP A 156 3.57 -16.37 17.44
C ASP A 156 4.65 -15.28 17.42
N LEU A 157 5.63 -15.34 18.33
CA LEU A 157 6.64 -14.28 18.46
C LEU A 157 7.35 -13.94 17.14
N LYS A 158 7.58 -14.93 16.28
CA LYS A 158 8.21 -14.71 14.95
C LYS A 158 7.43 -13.72 14.08
N TYR A 159 6.12 -13.65 14.23
CA TYR A 159 5.24 -12.71 13.55
C TYR A 159 5.14 -11.38 14.29
N LEU A 160 4.98 -11.43 15.62
CA LEU A 160 4.77 -10.24 16.45
C LEU A 160 5.98 -9.31 16.45
N LYS A 161 7.21 -9.84 16.43
CA LYS A 161 8.45 -9.04 16.34
C LYS A 161 8.68 -8.41 14.95
N ASP A 162 7.97 -8.85 13.89
CA ASP A 162 7.96 -8.16 12.59
C ASP A 162 6.82 -7.14 12.54
N ALA A 163 6.93 -6.10 13.36
CA ALA A 163 5.95 -5.02 13.42
C ALA A 163 5.67 -4.39 12.05
N LYS A 164 6.66 -4.38 11.15
CA LYS A 164 6.52 -3.83 9.81
C LYS A 164 5.58 -4.65 8.95
N ALA A 165 5.68 -5.97 8.97
CA ALA A 165 4.79 -6.87 8.26
C ALA A 165 3.41 -6.88 8.92
N TYR A 166 3.36 -7.07 10.26
CA TYR A 166 2.12 -7.21 11.00
C TYR A 166 1.28 -5.92 10.96
N GLY A 167 1.85 -4.77 11.30
CA GLY A 167 1.15 -3.49 11.27
C GLY A 167 0.63 -3.12 9.87
N LYS A 168 1.38 -3.47 8.82
CA LYS A 168 0.90 -3.31 7.44
C LYS A 168 -0.25 -4.26 7.10
N ALA A 169 -0.24 -5.50 7.59
CA ALA A 169 -1.32 -6.46 7.41
C ALA A 169 -2.59 -6.00 8.14
N LEU A 170 -2.45 -5.53 9.39
CA LEU A 170 -3.54 -4.96 10.18
C LEU A 170 -4.18 -3.76 9.48
N ALA A 171 -3.37 -2.79 9.02
CA ALA A 171 -3.88 -1.63 8.27
C ALA A 171 -4.61 -2.03 6.98
N LYS A 172 -4.10 -3.01 6.23
CA LYS A 172 -4.79 -3.53 5.04
C LYS A 172 -6.14 -4.17 5.38
N ALA A 173 -6.19 -4.90 6.49
CA ALA A 173 -7.41 -5.55 6.94
C ALA A 173 -8.45 -4.53 7.39
N ILE A 174 -8.05 -3.50 8.14
CA ILE A 174 -8.92 -2.39 8.54
C ILE A 174 -9.43 -1.64 7.31
N CYS A 175 -8.56 -1.24 6.38
CA CYS A 175 -8.98 -0.57 5.14
C CYS A 175 -10.01 -1.39 4.37
N ALA A 176 -9.80 -2.71 4.23
CA ALA A 176 -10.74 -3.59 3.55
C ALA A 176 -12.09 -3.69 4.30
N PHE A 177 -12.08 -3.68 5.63
CA PHE A 177 -13.29 -3.71 6.45
C PHE A 177 -14.14 -2.45 6.28
N ILE A 178 -13.50 -1.27 6.31
CA ILE A 178 -14.19 0.02 6.17
C ILE A 178 -14.45 0.45 4.71
N GLY A 179 -13.99 -0.32 3.72
CA GLY A 179 -14.17 -0.01 2.30
C GLY A 179 -13.29 1.14 1.78
N VAL A 180 -12.10 1.32 2.38
CA VAL A 180 -11.10 2.31 1.94
C VAL A 180 -9.98 1.60 1.19
N ASP A 181 -9.57 2.15 0.06
CA ASP A 181 -8.42 1.62 -0.68
C ASP A 181 -7.14 1.75 0.14
N PHE A 182 -6.43 0.64 0.31
CA PHE A 182 -5.13 0.66 0.98
C PHE A 182 -4.10 1.40 0.14
N TYR A 183 -3.33 2.29 0.78
CA TYR A 183 -2.32 3.09 0.10
C TYR A 183 -1.34 2.23 -0.71
N VAL A 184 -1.21 2.59 -1.95
CA VAL A 184 -0.23 2.04 -2.87
C VAL A 184 0.59 3.21 -3.42
N SER A 185 1.91 3.15 -3.28
CA SER A 185 2.77 4.22 -3.83
C SER A 185 2.56 4.37 -5.34
N ASN A 186 2.73 5.60 -5.84
CA ASN A 186 2.58 5.92 -7.26
C ASN A 186 3.40 4.97 -8.16
N ARG A 187 4.63 4.63 -7.74
CA ARG A 187 5.47 3.66 -8.44
C ARG A 187 4.81 2.29 -8.58
N VAL A 188 4.21 1.77 -7.50
CA VAL A 188 3.54 0.46 -7.52
C VAL A 188 2.24 0.53 -8.32
N LYS A 189 1.51 1.66 -8.26
CA LYS A 189 0.33 1.88 -9.11
C LYS A 189 0.74 1.83 -10.59
N LEU A 190 1.77 2.60 -10.97
CA LEU A 190 2.29 2.62 -12.33
C LEU A 190 2.73 1.22 -12.78
N LEU A 191 3.53 0.52 -11.97
CA LEU A 191 4.01 -0.81 -12.31
C LEU A 191 2.87 -1.79 -12.58
N ARG A 192 1.87 -1.84 -11.70
CA ARG A 192 0.70 -2.70 -11.86
C ARG A 192 -0.09 -2.37 -13.13
N LYS A 193 -0.31 -1.09 -13.37
CA LYS A 193 -1.05 -0.64 -14.56
C LYS A 193 -0.26 -0.94 -15.84
N THR A 194 1.05 -0.74 -15.82
CA THR A 194 1.92 -1.10 -16.94
C THR A 194 1.84 -2.60 -17.26
N ALA A 195 1.86 -3.46 -16.25
CA ALA A 195 1.70 -4.89 -16.41
C ALA A 195 0.38 -5.26 -17.11
N VAL A 196 -0.73 -4.66 -16.67
CA VAL A 196 -2.05 -4.87 -17.27
C VAL A 196 -2.09 -4.41 -18.73
N ILE A 197 -1.52 -3.24 -19.02
CA ILE A 197 -1.49 -2.69 -20.39
C ILE A 197 -0.65 -3.56 -21.31
N VAL A 198 0.54 -3.97 -20.90
CA VAL A 198 1.41 -4.84 -21.70
C VAL A 198 0.75 -6.19 -21.95
N ALA A 199 0.14 -6.79 -20.93
CA ALA A 199 -0.61 -8.04 -21.10
C ALA A 199 -1.78 -7.90 -22.08
N TYR A 200 -2.53 -6.79 -22.00
CA TYR A 200 -3.61 -6.50 -22.95
C TYR A 200 -3.08 -6.32 -24.37
N MET A 201 -2.02 -5.54 -24.57
CA MET A 201 -1.42 -5.28 -25.87
C MET A 201 -0.97 -6.58 -26.53
N ASN A 202 -0.35 -7.50 -25.78
CA ASN A 202 0.04 -8.81 -26.28
C ASN A 202 -1.16 -9.69 -26.65
N LYS A 203 -2.19 -9.74 -25.76
CA LYS A 203 -3.41 -10.52 -26.00
C LYS A 203 -4.16 -10.07 -27.27
N HIS A 204 -4.12 -8.76 -27.56
CA HIS A 204 -4.85 -8.15 -28.67
C HIS A 204 -3.97 -7.82 -29.90
N HIS A 205 -2.77 -8.41 -29.96
CA HIS A 205 -1.88 -8.33 -31.13
C HIS A 205 -1.51 -6.91 -31.55
N PHE A 206 -1.15 -6.06 -30.59
CA PHE A 206 -0.63 -4.74 -30.90
C PHE A 206 0.66 -4.82 -31.69
N THR A 207 0.81 -3.94 -32.67
CA THR A 207 2.04 -3.80 -33.44
C THR A 207 2.86 -2.61 -32.96
N TYR A 208 4.17 -2.67 -33.17
CA TYR A 208 5.07 -1.55 -32.88
C TYR A 208 4.99 -0.50 -33.99
N THR A 209 5.01 0.78 -33.61
CA THR A 209 5.18 1.90 -34.53
C THR A 209 6.23 2.86 -33.99
N PRO A 210 7.23 3.30 -34.79
CA PRO A 210 8.26 4.22 -34.30
C PRO A 210 7.71 5.61 -33.99
N SER A 211 6.64 6.01 -34.68
CA SER A 211 6.03 7.33 -34.50
C SER A 211 4.89 7.30 -33.49
N TRP A 212 4.97 8.14 -32.46
CA TRP A 212 3.88 8.34 -31.50
C TRP A 212 2.61 8.90 -32.18
N ARG A 213 2.74 9.58 -33.33
CA ARG A 213 1.58 10.09 -34.08
C ARG A 213 0.67 9.00 -34.61
N ASN A 214 1.23 7.80 -34.82
CA ASN A 214 0.49 6.61 -35.26
C ASN A 214 -0.07 5.78 -34.08
N CYS A 215 0.24 6.17 -32.84
CA CYS A 215 -0.37 5.62 -31.64
C CYS A 215 -1.64 6.40 -31.32
N GLY A 216 -2.60 5.78 -30.62
CA GLY A 216 -3.70 6.53 -30.01
C GLY A 216 -3.18 7.45 -28.91
N MET A 217 -3.69 8.67 -28.82
CA MET A 217 -3.29 9.62 -27.77
C MET A 217 -3.83 9.25 -26.39
N THR A 218 -4.79 8.35 -26.30
CA THR A 218 -5.37 7.81 -25.07
C THR A 218 -5.35 6.29 -25.12
N TRP A 219 -5.42 5.65 -23.95
CA TRP A 219 -5.54 4.20 -23.89
C TRP A 219 -6.78 3.67 -24.65
N ALA A 220 -7.90 4.38 -24.56
CA ALA A 220 -9.11 4.03 -25.32
C ALA A 220 -8.91 4.08 -26.85
N ALA A 221 -8.22 5.12 -27.34
CA ALA A 221 -7.87 5.22 -28.78
C ALA A 221 -6.85 4.15 -29.18
N ALA A 222 -5.84 3.88 -28.36
CA ALA A 222 -4.84 2.86 -28.63
C ALA A 222 -5.46 1.45 -28.78
N LYS A 223 -6.47 1.12 -27.98
CA LYS A 223 -7.21 -0.15 -28.09
C LYS A 223 -7.88 -0.34 -29.45
N ARG A 224 -8.34 0.74 -30.09
CA ARG A 224 -8.94 0.68 -31.44
C ARG A 224 -7.90 0.57 -32.53
N ILE A 225 -6.81 1.36 -32.41
CA ILE A 225 -5.73 1.43 -33.42
C ILE A 225 -4.83 0.19 -33.38
N LYS A 226 -4.65 -0.43 -32.20
CA LYS A 226 -3.76 -1.57 -31.92
C LYS A 226 -2.29 -1.32 -32.33
N LYS A 227 -1.82 -0.08 -32.17
CA LYS A 227 -0.42 0.33 -32.40
C LYS A 227 0.12 1.06 -31.18
N SER A 228 1.38 0.81 -30.84
CA SER A 228 2.07 1.48 -29.74
C SER A 228 3.57 1.53 -29.93
N ASN A 229 4.23 2.34 -29.14
CA ASN A 229 5.68 2.34 -28.94
C ASN A 229 6.01 2.40 -27.45
N CYS A 230 7.30 2.47 -27.12
CA CYS A 230 7.74 2.46 -25.72
C CYS A 230 7.19 3.63 -24.90
N SER A 231 7.22 4.84 -25.43
CA SER A 231 6.73 6.04 -24.71
C SER A 231 5.21 6.09 -24.62
N CYS A 232 4.51 5.67 -25.67
CA CYS A 232 3.04 5.55 -25.64
C CYS A 232 2.55 4.53 -24.62
N MET A 233 3.18 3.35 -24.53
CA MET A 233 2.88 2.33 -23.55
C MET A 233 3.01 2.85 -22.12
N VAL A 234 4.11 3.54 -21.78
CA VAL A 234 4.31 4.17 -20.46
C VAL A 234 3.28 5.27 -20.25
N SER A 235 3.00 6.09 -21.27
CA SER A 235 2.02 7.18 -21.19
C SER A 235 0.61 6.69 -20.91
N TYR A 236 0.18 5.59 -21.53
CA TYR A 236 -1.13 4.99 -21.22
C TYR A 236 -1.20 4.53 -19.76
N ALA A 237 -0.14 3.90 -19.25
CA ALA A 237 -0.11 3.50 -17.84
C ALA A 237 -0.16 4.71 -16.90
N MET A 238 0.50 5.81 -17.26
CA MET A 238 0.47 7.05 -16.49
C MET A 238 -0.90 7.75 -16.55
N GLN A 239 -1.55 7.78 -17.72
CA GLN A 239 -2.91 8.31 -17.88
C GLN A 239 -3.92 7.51 -17.03
N GLU A 240 -3.85 6.18 -17.10
CA GLU A 240 -4.71 5.28 -16.34
C GLU A 240 -4.47 5.34 -14.80
N CYS A 241 -3.32 5.84 -14.37
CA CYS A 241 -3.01 6.14 -12.97
C CYS A 241 -3.39 7.57 -12.54
N GLY A 242 -3.82 8.42 -13.47
CA GLY A 242 -4.10 9.84 -13.22
C GLY A 242 -2.85 10.71 -13.09
N PHE A 243 -1.67 10.23 -13.50
CA PHE A 243 -0.41 11.00 -13.49
C PHE A 243 -0.27 11.90 -14.70
N LEU A 244 -0.88 11.51 -15.80
CA LEU A 244 -1.03 12.33 -17.02
C LEU A 244 -2.52 12.50 -17.33
N LYS A 245 -2.87 13.63 -17.93
CA LYS A 245 -4.22 13.84 -18.49
C LYS A 245 -4.37 13.01 -19.77
N PRO A 246 -5.59 12.58 -20.13
CA PRO A 246 -5.85 11.98 -21.42
C PRO A 246 -5.31 12.85 -22.57
N GLY A 247 -4.60 12.25 -23.51
CA GLY A 247 -3.98 12.97 -24.62
C GLY A 247 -2.55 13.50 -24.35
N GLN A 248 -2.04 13.41 -23.14
CA GLN A 248 -0.64 13.71 -22.84
C GLN A 248 0.24 12.48 -23.06
N ILE A 249 1.25 12.61 -23.90
CA ILE A 249 2.22 11.56 -24.22
C ILE A 249 3.59 11.92 -23.68
N PHE A 250 4.15 11.01 -22.91
CA PHE A 250 5.47 11.09 -22.32
C PHE A 250 6.56 10.79 -23.39
N TRP A 251 7.59 11.61 -23.47
CA TRP A 251 8.69 11.42 -24.42
C TRP A 251 9.83 10.57 -23.86
N CYS A 252 10.52 9.86 -24.75
CA CYS A 252 11.59 8.93 -24.40
C CYS A 252 12.73 9.51 -23.56
N ASN A 253 13.04 10.81 -23.67
CA ASN A 253 14.07 11.45 -22.86
C ASN A 253 13.60 11.77 -21.42
N GLY A 254 12.33 11.59 -21.13
CA GLY A 254 11.78 11.88 -19.81
C GLY A 254 11.74 13.37 -19.44
N GLU A 255 12.04 14.26 -20.38
CA GLU A 255 12.10 15.70 -20.12
C GLU A 255 10.88 16.45 -20.60
N LYS A 256 10.14 15.87 -21.55
CA LYS A 256 9.01 16.55 -22.21
C LYS A 256 7.78 15.66 -22.31
N VAL A 257 6.62 16.27 -22.17
CA VAL A 257 5.30 15.66 -22.41
C VAL A 257 4.63 16.47 -23.52
N THR A 258 4.18 15.79 -24.57
CA THR A 258 3.36 16.44 -25.60
C THR A 258 1.90 16.25 -25.28
N CYS A 259 1.12 17.29 -25.56
CA CYS A 259 -0.32 17.25 -25.58
C CYS A 259 -0.82 17.52 -27.01
N LYS A 260 -1.78 16.69 -27.50
CA LYS A 260 -2.49 16.94 -28.75
C LYS A 260 -3.97 16.70 -28.53
N GLY A 261 -4.80 17.70 -28.78
CA GLY A 261 -6.24 17.62 -28.67
C GLY A 261 -6.89 19.02 -28.65
N ALA A 262 -8.20 19.11 -28.80
CA ALA A 262 -8.94 20.35 -28.66
C ALA A 262 -8.66 20.99 -27.28
N GLY A 263 -8.09 22.19 -27.28
CA GLY A 263 -7.73 22.92 -26.06
C GLY A 263 -6.27 22.78 -25.58
N CYS A 264 -5.48 21.89 -26.15
CA CYS A 264 -4.05 21.84 -25.88
C CYS A 264 -3.28 22.70 -26.89
N LYS A 265 -2.82 23.89 -26.50
CA LYS A 265 -1.75 24.57 -27.23
C LYS A 265 -0.54 23.64 -27.25
N LYS A 266 0.24 23.67 -28.35
CA LYS A 266 1.48 22.88 -28.55
C LYS A 266 2.55 23.24 -27.51
N GLN A 267 2.26 23.00 -26.22
CA GLN A 267 3.19 23.23 -25.13
C GLN A 267 3.91 21.93 -24.78
N LEU A 268 5.21 21.94 -24.96
CA LEU A 268 6.12 20.95 -24.38
C LEU A 268 6.24 21.30 -22.89
N LEU A 269 5.40 20.68 -22.07
CA LEU A 269 5.49 20.84 -20.63
C LEU A 269 6.66 19.99 -20.12
N SER A 270 7.43 20.53 -19.19
CA SER A 270 8.45 19.77 -18.49
C SER A 270 7.80 18.62 -17.72
N VAL A 271 8.44 17.45 -17.68
CA VAL A 271 7.99 16.35 -16.82
C VAL A 271 8.00 16.77 -15.35
N ALA A 272 8.91 17.68 -14.97
CA ALA A 272 8.96 18.24 -13.62
C ALA A 272 7.69 19.02 -13.27
N ASP A 273 7.13 19.79 -14.21
CA ASP A 273 5.94 20.61 -13.98
C ASP A 273 4.64 19.80 -13.86
N ILE A 274 4.63 18.60 -14.44
CA ILE A 274 3.41 17.74 -14.45
C ILE A 274 3.45 16.69 -13.35
N LEU A 275 4.61 16.10 -13.08
CA LEU A 275 4.74 14.93 -12.24
C LEU A 275 5.39 15.22 -10.90
N HIS A 276 5.98 16.42 -10.72
CA HIS A 276 6.83 16.76 -9.56
C HIS A 276 7.74 15.56 -9.17
N PRO A 277 8.46 14.94 -10.13
CA PRO A 277 9.20 13.73 -9.87
C PRO A 277 10.46 14.04 -9.08
N ASN A 278 10.78 13.16 -8.15
CA ASN A 278 12.14 13.14 -7.62
C ASN A 278 13.09 12.68 -8.73
N ARG A 279 13.86 13.58 -9.31
CA ARG A 279 14.97 13.20 -10.19
C ARG A 279 15.99 12.43 -9.37
N ILE A 280 16.31 11.22 -9.82
CA ILE A 280 17.20 10.34 -9.11
C ILE A 280 18.52 10.27 -9.86
N PRO A 281 19.67 10.32 -9.16
CA PRO A 281 20.96 10.16 -9.80
C PRO A 281 21.02 8.90 -10.66
N LYS A 282 21.69 8.96 -11.82
CA LYS A 282 21.77 7.83 -12.78
C LYS A 282 22.36 6.55 -12.20
N ASN A 283 23.20 6.68 -11.17
CA ASN A 283 23.83 5.58 -10.43
C ASN A 283 23.01 5.08 -9.23
N ALA A 284 21.86 5.68 -8.97
CA ALA A 284 21.02 5.26 -7.83
C ALA A 284 20.46 3.86 -8.04
N LYS A 285 20.31 3.13 -6.93
CA LYS A 285 19.67 1.83 -6.93
C LYS A 285 18.23 1.92 -7.43
N LEU A 286 17.93 1.19 -8.51
CA LEU A 286 16.58 1.14 -9.09
C LEU A 286 15.57 0.54 -8.11
N LYS A 287 14.37 1.10 -8.10
CA LYS A 287 13.21 0.57 -7.35
C LYS A 287 12.08 0.24 -8.31
N LYS A 288 11.33 -0.85 -8.02
CA LYS A 288 10.19 -1.27 -8.83
C LYS A 288 9.24 -0.10 -9.12
N GLY A 289 8.91 0.11 -10.40
CA GLY A 289 8.09 1.22 -10.88
C GLY A 289 8.87 2.49 -11.23
N ASP A 290 10.20 2.49 -11.15
CA ASP A 290 11.01 3.56 -11.74
C ASP A 290 10.89 3.53 -13.26
N ILE A 291 10.78 4.70 -13.88
CA ILE A 291 10.81 4.87 -15.34
C ILE A 291 12.23 5.23 -15.73
N THR A 292 12.76 4.59 -16.76
CA THR A 292 14.08 4.96 -17.31
C THR A 292 13.98 5.33 -18.76
N GLY A 293 14.72 6.38 -19.16
CA GLY A 293 14.99 6.76 -20.53
C GLY A 293 16.44 6.44 -20.89
N THR A 294 16.70 5.96 -22.11
CA THR A 294 18.04 5.66 -22.60
C THR A 294 18.64 6.84 -23.34
N LYS A 295 20.02 6.88 -23.46
CA LYS A 295 20.73 7.86 -24.28
C LYS A 295 20.14 7.92 -25.70
N ASN A 296 20.15 9.13 -26.26
CA ASN A 296 19.62 9.44 -27.59
C ASN A 296 18.11 9.21 -27.73
N ASN A 297 17.39 9.21 -26.60
CA ASN A 297 15.92 9.12 -26.58
C ASN A 297 15.33 7.87 -27.25
N ALA A 298 16.16 6.83 -27.38
CA ALA A 298 15.79 5.68 -28.16
C ALA A 298 14.73 4.78 -27.48
N HIS A 299 14.64 4.82 -26.14
CA HIS A 299 13.77 3.89 -25.44
C HIS A 299 13.35 4.32 -24.03
N THR A 300 12.09 4.08 -23.69
CA THR A 300 11.51 4.28 -22.36
C THR A 300 10.93 2.97 -21.85
N GLN A 301 11.15 2.68 -20.57
CA GLN A 301 10.72 1.43 -19.94
C GLN A 301 10.44 1.60 -18.44
N VAL A 302 9.66 0.67 -17.85
CA VAL A 302 9.34 0.65 -16.41
C VAL A 302 10.04 -0.52 -15.75
N PHE A 303 10.81 -0.24 -14.70
CA PHE A 303 11.56 -1.26 -13.98
C PHE A 303 10.62 -2.17 -13.17
N ALA A 304 10.60 -3.45 -13.48
CA ALA A 304 9.78 -4.45 -12.82
C ALA A 304 10.46 -5.13 -11.62
N GLY A 305 11.80 -5.10 -11.56
CA GLY A 305 12.56 -5.71 -10.47
C GLY A 305 13.80 -6.44 -10.97
N TRP A 306 14.33 -7.30 -10.13
CA TRP A 306 15.45 -8.19 -10.41
C TRP A 306 14.95 -9.64 -10.44
N ASN A 307 15.40 -10.44 -11.39
CA ASN A 307 15.12 -11.87 -11.43
C ASN A 307 16.05 -12.63 -10.44
N LYS A 308 15.87 -13.95 -10.35
CA LYS A 308 16.69 -14.82 -9.49
C LYS A 308 18.20 -14.74 -9.77
N ASN A 309 18.58 -14.40 -11.00
CA ASN A 309 19.98 -14.25 -11.44
C ASN A 309 20.48 -12.80 -11.28
N LYS A 310 19.80 -11.95 -10.48
CA LYS A 310 20.12 -10.53 -10.29
C LYS A 310 20.13 -9.69 -11.57
N GLN A 311 19.45 -10.13 -12.64
CA GLN A 311 19.33 -9.37 -13.87
C GLN A 311 18.09 -8.47 -13.81
N PRO A 312 18.16 -7.23 -14.35
CA PRO A 312 17.04 -6.31 -14.33
C PRO A 312 15.91 -6.75 -15.25
N VAL A 313 14.68 -6.65 -14.78
CA VAL A 313 13.46 -7.00 -15.51
C VAL A 313 12.66 -5.75 -15.78
N TRP A 314 12.16 -5.60 -17.01
CA TRP A 314 11.52 -4.40 -17.50
C TRP A 314 10.18 -4.67 -18.17
N TYR A 315 9.20 -3.79 -17.97
CA TYR A 315 8.10 -3.62 -18.90
C TYR A 315 8.52 -2.66 -20.00
N SER A 316 8.49 -3.12 -21.22
CA SER A 316 9.00 -2.44 -22.40
C SER A 316 8.08 -2.74 -23.58
N TRP A 317 8.08 -1.86 -24.58
CA TRP A 317 7.43 -2.10 -25.87
C TRP A 317 8.36 -1.62 -26.99
N ALA A 318 9.04 -2.57 -27.60
CA ALA A 318 9.95 -2.38 -28.72
C ALA A 318 9.61 -3.39 -29.83
N PRO A 319 10.15 -3.29 -31.06
CA PRO A 319 9.89 -4.26 -32.10
C PRO A 319 10.16 -5.71 -31.68
N THR A 320 11.17 -5.92 -30.84
CA THR A 320 11.54 -7.23 -30.28
C THR A 320 10.64 -7.71 -29.14
N ASP A 321 9.74 -6.85 -28.62
CA ASP A 321 8.88 -7.14 -27.47
C ASP A 321 7.46 -7.55 -27.90
N VAL A 322 7.11 -7.34 -29.17
CA VAL A 322 5.80 -7.71 -29.73
C VAL A 322 5.58 -9.22 -29.60
N GLY A 323 4.42 -9.60 -29.07
CA GLY A 323 4.04 -11.01 -28.86
C GLY A 323 4.60 -11.66 -27.59
N LYS A 324 5.37 -10.95 -26.76
CA LYS A 324 5.95 -11.51 -25.53
C LYS A 324 5.22 -11.02 -24.29
N ARG A 325 4.64 -11.94 -23.54
CA ARG A 325 3.67 -11.68 -22.47
C ARG A 325 4.28 -11.24 -21.14
N GLU A 326 5.57 -11.46 -20.93
CA GLU A 326 6.24 -11.29 -19.64
C GLU A 326 7.16 -10.07 -19.63
N PRO A 327 7.40 -9.46 -18.44
CA PRO A 327 8.44 -8.45 -18.31
C PRO A 327 9.77 -9.06 -18.73
N ARG A 328 10.48 -8.36 -19.61
CA ARG A 328 11.75 -8.85 -20.14
C ARG A 328 12.91 -8.49 -19.26
N HIS A 329 13.86 -9.40 -19.13
CA HIS A 329 15.17 -9.10 -18.59
C HIS A 329 16.14 -8.74 -19.72
N LYS A 330 17.03 -7.80 -19.44
CA LYS A 330 18.23 -7.55 -20.23
C LYS A 330 19.41 -8.16 -19.47
N ALA A 331 20.36 -8.73 -20.19
CA ALA A 331 21.52 -9.41 -19.61
C ALA A 331 22.34 -8.52 -18.67
N SER A 332 22.33 -7.19 -18.88
CA SER A 332 22.98 -6.23 -18.00
C SER A 332 22.21 -4.90 -17.96
N TYR A 333 22.20 -4.28 -16.79
CA TYR A 333 21.81 -2.88 -16.64
C TYR A 333 23.06 -2.04 -16.83
N ASP A 334 23.12 -1.34 -17.94
CA ASP A 334 24.19 -0.38 -18.18
C ASP A 334 23.72 1.02 -17.82
N SER A 335 24.13 1.49 -16.63
CA SER A 335 23.81 2.84 -16.14
C SER A 335 24.36 3.95 -17.06
N LYS A 336 25.41 3.67 -17.86
CA LYS A 336 25.97 4.60 -18.83
C LYS A 336 25.03 4.86 -19.99
N LYS A 337 24.09 3.93 -20.28
CA LYS A 337 23.07 4.08 -21.32
C LYS A 337 21.78 4.74 -20.84
N VAL A 338 21.63 4.95 -19.55
CA VAL A 338 20.46 5.61 -18.96
C VAL A 338 20.71 7.12 -18.84
N ASN A 339 19.82 7.89 -19.41
CA ASN A 339 19.85 9.35 -19.30
C ASN A 339 19.09 9.86 -18.08
N THR A 340 17.96 9.24 -17.79
CA THR A 340 17.01 9.73 -16.80
C THR A 340 16.40 8.57 -16.05
N ILE A 341 16.31 8.72 -14.72
CA ILE A 341 15.49 7.85 -13.86
C ILE A 341 14.43 8.74 -13.23
N ILE A 342 13.17 8.40 -13.43
CA ILE A 342 12.02 9.08 -12.83
C ILE A 342 11.39 8.16 -11.80
N ARG A 343 11.22 8.67 -10.57
CA ARG A 343 10.60 7.98 -9.46
C ARG A 343 9.38 8.78 -8.97
N LEU A 344 8.19 8.22 -9.12
CA LEU A 344 6.90 8.80 -8.72
C LEU A 344 6.59 8.54 -7.24
#